data_adc4c67023fe283d7a1923f595c8abf2
#
_entry.id   adc4c67023fe283d7a1923f595c8abf2
#
_cell.length_a   1.000
_cell.length_b   1.000
_cell.length_c   1.000
_cell.angle_alpha   90.00
_cell.angle_beta   90.00
_cell.angle_gamma   90.00
#
_symmetry.space_group_name_H-M   'P 1'
#
loop_
_entity.id
_entity.type
_entity.pdbx_description
1 polymer ?
#
loop_
_entity_poly.entity_id
_entity_poly.type
_entity_poly.pdbx_seq_one_letter_code
_entity_poly.pdbx_strand_id
1 'polypeptide(L)'
;MTALFVIMAVLCAEAQNNKVWKTDTVIDGKGNKIITVYKQNNVAEGNGNIVTRDIDVAAFKEISMILPATVNYKVADNYSCRVTLDENLFEWVDIYLKGDCLRVEMVKTFQQSDVKPTKFLIELTAPTLEEISIMGGGDFNFVTPYEAKELKIKLTGSGDVVFEKTANIHDFDVDVAGSGNVLSKEFHADYMDISIAGSGKMVCEHLQANHLRSSVAGSGDVIIKDGKVKKANLTVAGSGSIEARCQMESMDYSVAGTGSISYPGDVKAVGTVVGGKINKIWGTENNKKKSCDEKP
;
A
#
# COMPACT_ATOMS: atom_id res chain seq x y z
N MET A 1 33.07 35.60 -23.76
CA MET A 1 32.10 36.41 -22.99
C MET A 1 30.60 36.06 -23.27
N THR A 2 30.26 35.51 -24.41
CA THR A 2 28.86 35.23 -24.80
C THR A 2 28.17 34.09 -24.06
N ALA A 3 28.88 33.02 -23.71
CA ALA A 3 28.27 31.85 -23.02
C ALA A 3 27.86 32.14 -21.57
N LEU A 4 28.62 32.98 -20.84
CA LEU A 4 28.34 33.33 -19.46
C LEU A 4 27.09 34.23 -19.35
N PHE A 5 26.87 35.10 -20.36
CA PHE A 5 25.68 35.98 -20.40
C PHE A 5 24.40 35.21 -20.71
N VAL A 6 24.47 34.19 -21.57
CA VAL A 6 23.32 33.33 -21.89
C VAL A 6 22.90 32.48 -20.67
N ILE A 7 23.87 31.91 -19.95
CA ILE A 7 23.60 31.14 -18.70
C ILE A 7 23.00 32.05 -17.63
N MET A 8 23.49 33.27 -17.48
CA MET A 8 22.96 34.22 -16.51
C MET A 8 21.55 34.73 -16.88
N ALA A 9 21.25 34.89 -18.17
CA ALA A 9 19.91 35.28 -18.65
C ALA A 9 18.88 34.15 -18.46
N VAL A 10 19.25 32.89 -18.65
CA VAL A 10 18.40 31.72 -18.37
C VAL A 10 18.15 31.58 -16.88
N LEU A 11 19.17 31.77 -16.03
CA LEU A 11 19.03 31.74 -14.57
C LEU A 11 18.14 32.87 -14.04
N CYS A 12 18.19 34.08 -14.63
CA CYS A 12 17.32 35.18 -14.24
C CYS A 12 15.87 35.01 -14.70
N ALA A 13 15.64 34.44 -15.88
CA ALA A 13 14.29 34.18 -16.40
C ALA A 13 13.57 33.03 -15.65
N GLU A 14 14.33 32.06 -15.14
CA GLU A 14 13.78 30.93 -14.39
C GLU A 14 13.74 31.13 -12.87
N ALA A 15 14.48 32.10 -12.32
CA ALA A 15 14.34 32.53 -10.94
C ALA A 15 12.95 33.15 -10.65
N GLN A 16 12.25 33.62 -11.67
CA GLN A 16 10.85 34.06 -11.58
C GLN A 16 9.86 32.90 -11.46
N ASN A 17 10.32 31.63 -11.71
CA ASN A 17 9.48 30.43 -11.69
C ASN A 17 9.83 29.44 -10.57
N ASN A 18 10.42 29.90 -9.47
CA ASN A 18 10.80 29.06 -8.30
C ASN A 18 11.65 27.80 -8.63
N LYS A 19 12.37 27.79 -9.75
CA LYS A 19 13.28 26.69 -10.10
C LYS A 19 14.67 27.00 -9.56
N VAL A 20 15.09 26.26 -8.53
CA VAL A 20 16.46 26.40 -8.00
C VAL A 20 17.41 25.56 -8.86
N TRP A 21 18.35 26.25 -9.49
CA TRP A 21 19.45 25.62 -10.21
C TRP A 21 20.72 25.69 -9.35
N LYS A 22 21.44 24.59 -9.20
CA LYS A 22 22.79 24.57 -8.62
C LYS A 22 23.82 24.55 -9.73
N THR A 23 24.91 25.26 -9.48
CA THR A 23 26.07 25.26 -10.35
C THR A 23 27.27 24.71 -9.60
N ASP A 24 27.84 23.64 -10.10
CA ASP A 24 29.14 23.15 -9.64
C ASP A 24 30.22 23.60 -10.63
N THR A 25 31.34 24.02 -10.09
CA THR A 25 32.51 24.40 -10.85
C THR A 25 33.60 23.37 -10.63
N VAL A 26 33.95 22.64 -11.64
CA VAL A 26 35.06 21.70 -11.65
C VAL A 26 36.17 22.24 -12.56
N ILE A 27 37.40 22.16 -12.13
CA ILE A 27 38.57 22.48 -12.98
C ILE A 27 39.10 21.17 -13.53
N ASP A 28 39.12 21.00 -14.85
CA ASP A 28 39.68 19.81 -15.47
C ASP A 28 41.22 19.74 -15.31
N GLY A 29 41.80 18.59 -15.59
CA GLY A 29 43.26 18.37 -15.48
C GLY A 29 44.11 19.24 -16.44
N LYS A 30 43.47 20.10 -17.25
CA LYS A 30 44.08 21.08 -18.16
C LYS A 30 43.86 22.52 -17.69
N GLY A 31 43.25 22.72 -16.53
CA GLY A 31 42.98 24.04 -15.97
C GLY A 31 41.72 24.73 -16.53
N ASN A 32 40.89 24.03 -17.32
CA ASN A 32 39.69 24.61 -17.84
C ASN A 32 38.55 24.52 -16.81
N LYS A 33 37.81 25.58 -16.70
CA LYS A 33 36.67 25.67 -15.79
C LYS A 33 35.43 25.06 -16.45
N ILE A 34 34.97 23.93 -15.94
CA ILE A 34 33.72 23.26 -16.35
C ILE A 34 32.64 23.71 -15.36
N ILE A 35 31.60 24.36 -15.88
CA ILE A 35 30.43 24.73 -15.07
C ILE A 35 29.32 23.78 -15.42
N THR A 36 28.96 22.89 -14.48
CA THR A 36 27.81 22.02 -14.61
C THR A 36 26.61 22.68 -13.94
N VAL A 37 25.56 22.92 -14.72
CA VAL A 37 24.29 23.44 -14.24
C VAL A 37 23.33 22.28 -14.18
N TYR A 38 22.79 21.96 -12.98
CA TYR A 38 21.81 20.91 -12.82
C TYR A 38 20.62 21.41 -12.01
N LYS A 39 19.45 20.86 -12.33
CA LYS A 39 18.23 21.14 -11.61
C LYS A 39 18.33 20.48 -10.22
N GLN A 40 18.18 21.26 -9.16
CA GLN A 40 18.02 20.67 -7.83
C GLN A 40 16.58 20.14 -7.74
N ASN A 41 16.44 18.90 -7.26
CA ASN A 41 15.12 18.40 -6.88
C ASN A 41 14.62 19.31 -5.75
N ASN A 42 13.58 20.06 -5.99
CA ASN A 42 12.97 20.89 -4.97
C ASN A 42 12.20 19.96 -4.04
N VAL A 43 12.54 19.99 -2.76
CA VAL A 43 11.73 19.40 -1.70
C VAL A 43 10.87 20.51 -1.14
N ALA A 44 9.55 20.37 -1.24
CA ALA A 44 8.62 21.25 -0.57
C ALA A 44 8.41 20.77 0.87
N GLU A 45 8.94 21.50 1.83
CA GLU A 45 8.77 21.18 3.25
C GLU A 45 7.59 21.95 3.84
N GLY A 46 6.79 21.29 4.69
CA GLY A 46 5.71 21.89 5.44
C GLY A 46 6.23 22.98 6.38
N ASN A 47 5.50 24.08 6.48
CA ASN A 47 5.86 25.23 7.34
C ASN A 47 5.33 25.09 8.78
N GLY A 48 4.64 23.98 9.11
CA GLY A 48 4.04 23.74 10.43
C GLY A 48 2.72 24.49 10.68
N ASN A 49 2.30 25.38 9.78
CA ASN A 49 0.99 26.01 9.86
C ASN A 49 -0.07 25.11 9.25
N ILE A 50 -0.69 24.27 10.09
CA ILE A 50 -1.65 23.25 9.65
C ILE A 50 -3.02 23.88 9.46
N VAL A 51 -3.56 23.75 8.25
CA VAL A 51 -4.91 24.22 7.92
C VAL A 51 -5.76 23.07 7.37
N THR A 52 -7.07 23.18 7.53
CA THR A 52 -8.03 22.20 7.03
C THR A 52 -8.91 22.85 5.98
N ARG A 53 -9.09 22.18 4.84
CA ARG A 53 -9.96 22.62 3.74
C ARG A 53 -10.88 21.50 3.31
N ASP A 54 -12.13 21.83 3.06
CA ASP A 54 -13.07 20.92 2.39
C ASP A 54 -12.86 21.07 0.88
N ILE A 55 -12.71 19.94 0.20
CA ILE A 55 -12.59 19.84 -1.25
C ILE A 55 -13.94 19.39 -1.79
N ASP A 56 -14.51 20.14 -2.70
CA ASP A 56 -15.77 19.77 -3.36
C ASP A 56 -15.53 18.58 -4.29
N VAL A 57 -16.21 17.47 -4.05
CA VAL A 57 -16.09 16.22 -4.80
C VAL A 57 -17.46 15.70 -5.20
N ALA A 58 -17.62 15.33 -6.46
CA ALA A 58 -18.79 14.56 -6.90
C ALA A 58 -18.63 13.07 -6.53
N ALA A 59 -19.56 12.23 -6.96
CA ALA A 59 -19.50 10.79 -6.74
C ALA A 59 -18.22 10.16 -7.35
N PHE A 60 -17.60 9.26 -6.61
CA PHE A 60 -16.44 8.49 -7.03
C PHE A 60 -16.54 7.06 -6.48
N LYS A 61 -15.84 6.13 -7.11
CA LYS A 61 -15.74 4.73 -6.72
C LYS A 61 -14.31 4.25 -6.57
N GLU A 62 -13.36 5.03 -7.06
CA GLU A 62 -11.95 4.72 -7.04
C GLU A 62 -11.16 5.86 -6.40
N ILE A 63 -10.05 5.49 -5.76
CA ILE A 63 -9.05 6.46 -5.30
C ILE A 63 -7.66 6.09 -5.79
N SER A 64 -6.92 7.08 -6.30
CA SER A 64 -5.53 6.92 -6.70
C SER A 64 -4.67 7.95 -5.98
N MET A 65 -3.72 7.48 -5.17
CA MET A 65 -2.88 8.31 -4.33
C MET A 65 -1.40 8.05 -4.65
N ILE A 66 -0.65 9.13 -4.89
CA ILE A 66 0.80 9.08 -5.16
C ILE A 66 1.59 9.75 -4.02
N LEU A 67 0.93 10.56 -3.21
CA LEU A 67 1.53 11.35 -2.13
C LEU A 67 1.49 10.62 -0.79
N PRO A 68 2.38 10.98 0.16
CA PRO A 68 2.46 10.37 1.49
C PRO A 68 1.36 10.90 2.42
N ALA A 69 0.11 10.79 1.99
CA ALA A 69 -1.05 11.16 2.80
C ALA A 69 -1.57 9.97 3.59
N THR A 70 -2.11 10.22 4.77
CA THR A 70 -2.94 9.26 5.49
C THR A 70 -4.40 9.54 5.15
N VAL A 71 -5.10 8.56 4.58
CA VAL A 71 -6.53 8.63 4.29
C VAL A 71 -7.30 7.89 5.36
N ASN A 72 -8.26 8.54 6.01
CA ASN A 72 -9.25 7.92 6.88
C ASN A 72 -10.59 7.88 6.15
N TYR A 73 -10.98 6.71 5.70
CA TYR A 73 -12.22 6.49 4.97
C TYR A 73 -13.33 5.98 5.89
N LYS A 74 -14.50 6.63 5.77
CA LYS A 74 -15.74 6.23 6.46
C LYS A 74 -16.82 5.95 5.44
N VAL A 75 -17.53 4.86 5.62
CA VAL A 75 -18.75 4.57 4.85
C VAL A 75 -19.84 5.57 5.25
N ALA A 76 -20.38 6.30 4.28
CA ALA A 76 -21.51 7.21 4.45
C ALA A 76 -22.25 7.41 3.13
N ASP A 77 -23.52 7.78 3.17
CA ASP A 77 -24.33 7.97 1.96
C ASP A 77 -23.93 9.21 1.14
N ASN A 78 -23.15 10.10 1.72
CA ASN A 78 -22.66 11.31 1.07
C ASN A 78 -21.18 11.20 0.72
N TYR A 79 -20.77 11.93 -0.32
CA TYR A 79 -19.38 12.10 -0.71
C TYR A 79 -18.81 13.35 -0.03
N SER A 80 -17.68 13.23 0.61
CA SER A 80 -16.94 14.36 1.14
C SER A 80 -15.43 14.10 1.15
N CYS A 81 -14.66 15.15 1.01
CA CYS A 81 -13.20 15.13 1.09
C CYS A 81 -12.72 16.31 1.90
N ARG A 82 -12.18 16.07 3.08
CA ARG A 82 -11.58 17.08 3.96
C ARG A 82 -10.10 16.84 4.08
N VAL A 83 -9.30 17.86 3.79
CA VAL A 83 -7.84 17.78 3.73
C VAL A 83 -7.23 18.67 4.80
N THR A 84 -6.40 18.06 5.63
CA THR A 84 -5.59 18.76 6.64
C THR A 84 -4.13 18.65 6.24
N LEU A 85 -3.51 19.79 5.96
CA LEU A 85 -2.15 19.88 5.40
C LEU A 85 -1.49 21.20 5.85
N ASP A 86 -0.16 21.27 5.75
CA ASP A 86 0.57 22.54 5.86
C ASP A 86 0.07 23.53 4.81
N GLU A 87 -0.20 24.78 5.21
CA GLU A 87 -0.81 25.79 4.36
C GLU A 87 -0.02 26.04 3.05
N ASN A 88 1.31 26.08 3.16
CA ASN A 88 2.21 26.30 2.03
C ASN A 88 2.29 25.12 1.04
N LEU A 89 1.80 23.94 1.41
CA LEU A 89 1.85 22.77 0.55
C LEU A 89 0.57 22.57 -0.28
N PHE A 90 -0.51 23.30 -0.01
CA PHE A 90 -1.73 23.20 -0.82
C PHE A 90 -1.52 23.59 -2.28
N GLU A 91 -0.57 24.44 -2.61
CA GLU A 91 -0.24 24.78 -3.99
C GLU A 91 0.52 23.66 -4.74
N TRP A 92 1.07 22.67 -4.00
CA TRP A 92 1.85 21.55 -4.52
C TRP A 92 1.02 20.29 -4.74
N VAL A 93 -0.16 20.23 -4.12
CA VAL A 93 -1.04 19.06 -4.10
C VAL A 93 -2.28 19.34 -4.94
N ASP A 94 -2.61 18.40 -5.82
CA ASP A 94 -3.81 18.43 -6.63
C ASP A 94 -4.73 17.28 -6.21
N ILE A 95 -5.98 17.60 -5.88
CA ILE A 95 -7.01 16.64 -5.49
C ILE A 95 -8.22 16.90 -6.37
N TYR A 96 -8.48 15.98 -7.30
CA TYR A 96 -9.50 16.16 -8.32
C TYR A 96 -10.09 14.83 -8.80
N LEU A 97 -11.26 14.89 -9.40
CA LEU A 97 -11.89 13.74 -10.05
C LEU A 97 -11.46 13.61 -11.50
N LYS A 98 -11.13 12.37 -11.88
CA LYS A 98 -10.93 11.97 -13.27
C LYS A 98 -11.78 10.73 -13.57
N GLY A 99 -12.94 10.96 -14.21
CA GLY A 99 -13.98 9.92 -14.26
C GLY A 99 -14.49 9.63 -12.85
N ASP A 100 -14.58 8.37 -12.48
CA ASP A 100 -15.00 7.90 -11.16
C ASP A 100 -13.84 7.77 -10.15
N CYS A 101 -12.62 8.23 -10.52
CA CYS A 101 -11.42 8.12 -9.72
C CYS A 101 -11.05 9.46 -9.07
N LEU A 102 -11.04 9.50 -7.72
CA LEU A 102 -10.49 10.62 -6.95
C LEU A 102 -8.96 10.50 -6.95
N ARG A 103 -8.29 11.50 -7.51
CA ARG A 103 -6.83 11.54 -7.59
C ARG A 103 -6.23 12.47 -6.56
N VAL A 104 -5.18 11.99 -5.88
CA VAL A 104 -4.36 12.74 -4.93
C VAL A 104 -2.93 12.69 -5.44
N GLU A 105 -2.49 13.74 -6.11
CA GLU A 105 -1.19 13.76 -6.78
C GLU A 105 -0.50 15.12 -6.69
N MET A 106 0.76 15.19 -7.12
CA MET A 106 1.45 16.46 -7.25
C MET A 106 0.91 17.26 -8.43
N VAL A 107 0.79 18.57 -8.26
CA VAL A 107 0.57 19.50 -9.37
C VAL A 107 1.63 19.27 -10.45
N LYS A 108 1.21 19.13 -11.71
CA LYS A 108 2.10 18.76 -12.84
C LYS A 108 3.38 19.59 -12.95
N THR A 109 3.33 20.86 -12.55
CA THR A 109 4.50 21.75 -12.58
C THR A 109 5.60 21.29 -11.61
N PHE A 110 5.26 20.51 -10.57
CA PHE A 110 6.15 20.09 -9.49
C PHE A 110 6.47 18.57 -9.50
N GLN A 111 6.05 17.84 -10.52
CA GLN A 111 6.15 16.36 -10.60
C GLN A 111 7.56 15.76 -10.39
N GLN A 112 8.62 16.57 -10.42
CA GLN A 112 9.99 16.12 -10.13
C GLN A 112 10.49 16.53 -8.75
N SER A 113 9.59 16.94 -7.87
CA SER A 113 9.89 17.41 -6.52
C SER A 113 9.30 16.44 -5.50
N ASP A 114 9.89 16.38 -4.32
CA ASP A 114 9.32 15.66 -3.18
C ASP A 114 8.53 16.63 -2.30
N VAL A 115 7.47 16.11 -1.68
CA VAL A 115 6.70 16.84 -0.66
C VAL A 115 6.93 16.18 0.68
N LYS A 116 7.34 16.97 1.67
CA LYS A 116 7.54 16.53 3.06
C LYS A 116 6.60 17.32 3.98
N PRO A 117 5.36 16.87 4.13
CA PRO A 117 4.39 17.53 5.00
C PRO A 117 4.73 17.29 6.47
N THR A 118 4.43 18.27 7.33
CA THR A 118 4.37 18.05 8.78
C THR A 118 3.16 17.19 9.15
N LYS A 119 2.05 17.40 8.44
CA LYS A 119 0.83 16.61 8.53
C LYS A 119 0.13 16.58 7.18
N PHE A 120 -0.30 15.38 6.74
CA PHE A 120 -1.13 15.24 5.56
C PHE A 120 -2.20 14.18 5.83
N LEU A 121 -3.38 14.64 6.20
CA LEU A 121 -4.54 13.81 6.53
C LEU A 121 -5.67 14.14 5.57
N ILE A 122 -6.29 13.10 5.03
CA ILE A 122 -7.51 13.18 4.21
C ILE A 122 -8.61 12.40 4.93
N GLU A 123 -9.65 13.06 5.34
CA GLU A 123 -10.88 12.43 5.82
C GLU A 123 -11.85 12.32 4.66
N LEU A 124 -12.19 11.09 4.29
CA LEU A 124 -12.95 10.77 3.09
C LEU A 124 -14.23 10.03 3.46
N THR A 125 -15.36 10.41 2.84
CA THR A 125 -16.60 9.64 2.92
C THR A 125 -17.13 9.31 1.54
N ALA A 126 -17.62 8.10 1.37
CA ALA A 126 -18.39 7.64 0.22
C ALA A 126 -19.19 6.40 0.63
N PRO A 127 -20.26 6.02 -0.12
CA PRO A 127 -21.00 4.80 0.17
C PRO A 127 -20.21 3.52 -0.03
N THR A 128 -19.35 3.48 -1.05
CA THR A 128 -18.50 2.34 -1.39
C THR A 128 -17.31 2.79 -2.24
N LEU A 129 -16.26 1.96 -2.26
CA LEU A 129 -15.12 2.06 -3.17
C LEU A 129 -14.94 0.72 -3.88
N GLU A 130 -14.59 0.74 -5.16
CA GLU A 130 -14.31 -0.45 -5.96
C GLU A 130 -12.81 -0.67 -6.17
N GLU A 131 -12.02 0.42 -6.22
CA GLU A 131 -10.55 0.33 -6.34
C GLU A 131 -9.83 1.36 -5.50
N ILE A 132 -8.73 0.92 -4.87
CA ILE A 132 -7.76 1.76 -4.17
C ILE A 132 -6.38 1.50 -4.78
N SER A 133 -5.75 2.55 -5.30
CA SER A 133 -4.41 2.49 -5.86
C SER A 133 -3.49 3.44 -5.11
N ILE A 134 -2.49 2.91 -4.42
CA ILE A 134 -1.50 3.67 -3.66
C ILE A 134 -0.13 3.45 -4.29
N MET A 135 0.50 4.53 -4.70
CA MET A 135 1.87 4.53 -5.20
C MET A 135 2.73 5.41 -4.30
N GLY A 136 3.67 4.81 -3.57
CA GLY A 136 4.56 5.52 -2.64
C GLY A 136 4.35 5.11 -1.19
N GLY A 137 4.33 6.07 -0.26
CA GLY A 137 4.30 5.84 1.19
C GLY A 137 3.03 6.32 1.89
N GLY A 138 1.93 6.49 1.18
CA GLY A 138 0.67 6.91 1.78
C GLY A 138 -0.12 5.75 2.40
N ASP A 139 -0.90 6.01 3.43
CA ASP A 139 -1.68 5.04 4.16
C ASP A 139 -3.18 5.20 3.92
N PHE A 140 -3.93 4.09 3.97
CA PHE A 140 -5.38 4.10 3.81
C PHE A 140 -6.07 3.28 4.90
N ASN A 141 -6.91 3.93 5.70
CA ASN A 141 -7.59 3.32 6.84
C ASN A 141 -9.11 3.26 6.60
N PHE A 142 -9.68 2.06 6.59
CA PHE A 142 -11.11 1.85 6.73
C PHE A 142 -11.48 1.93 8.21
N VAL A 143 -12.00 3.06 8.66
CA VAL A 143 -12.26 3.29 10.09
C VAL A 143 -13.66 2.87 10.55
N THR A 144 -14.55 2.53 9.61
CA THR A 144 -15.87 1.94 9.85
C THR A 144 -15.94 0.52 9.31
N PRO A 145 -16.93 -0.31 9.69
CA PRO A 145 -17.23 -1.56 8.99
C PRO A 145 -17.42 -1.29 7.49
N TYR A 146 -16.95 -2.22 6.66
CA TYR A 146 -16.97 -2.06 5.22
C TYR A 146 -17.67 -3.23 4.54
N GLU A 147 -18.62 -2.93 3.65
CA GLU A 147 -19.32 -3.91 2.85
C GLU A 147 -19.28 -3.52 1.38
N ALA A 148 -18.88 -4.46 0.51
CA ALA A 148 -18.85 -4.25 -0.93
C ALA A 148 -19.04 -5.58 -1.69
N LYS A 149 -19.50 -5.47 -2.94
CA LYS A 149 -19.49 -6.59 -3.85
C LYS A 149 -18.07 -6.93 -4.29
N GLU A 150 -17.30 -5.91 -4.62
CA GLU A 150 -15.91 -6.04 -5.05
C GLU A 150 -15.06 -4.91 -4.48
N LEU A 151 -13.82 -5.23 -4.17
CA LEU A 151 -12.79 -4.24 -3.84
C LEU A 151 -11.44 -4.73 -4.35
N LYS A 152 -10.77 -3.88 -5.11
CA LYS A 152 -9.41 -4.09 -5.55
C LYS A 152 -8.45 -3.12 -4.86
N ILE A 153 -7.36 -3.64 -4.28
CA ILE A 153 -6.29 -2.84 -3.69
C ILE A 153 -5.00 -3.07 -4.48
N LYS A 154 -4.44 -1.98 -4.98
CA LYS A 154 -3.12 -1.95 -5.64
C LYS A 154 -2.19 -1.11 -4.80
N LEU A 155 -1.21 -1.74 -4.17
CA LEU A 155 -0.25 -1.09 -3.30
C LEU A 155 1.15 -1.22 -3.89
N THR A 156 1.67 -0.11 -4.42
CA THR A 156 3.01 -0.06 -5.00
C THR A 156 3.88 0.89 -4.18
N GLY A 157 4.79 0.35 -3.37
CA GLY A 157 5.65 1.14 -2.48
C GLY A 157 5.66 0.60 -1.05
N SER A 158 5.51 1.49 -0.07
CA SER A 158 5.68 1.17 1.36
C SER A 158 4.52 1.60 2.25
N GLY A 159 3.45 2.14 1.70
CA GLY A 159 2.26 2.52 2.46
C GLY A 159 1.44 1.33 2.94
N ASP A 160 0.55 1.54 3.86
CA ASP A 160 -0.27 0.51 4.48
C ASP A 160 -1.77 0.71 4.18
N VAL A 161 -2.50 -0.41 4.09
CA VAL A 161 -3.97 -0.41 4.06
C VAL A 161 -4.48 -1.16 5.29
N VAL A 162 -5.34 -0.51 6.08
CA VAL A 162 -5.82 -1.07 7.35
C VAL A 162 -7.34 -1.11 7.40
N PHE A 163 -7.90 -2.29 7.62
CA PHE A 163 -9.30 -2.45 7.99
C PHE A 163 -9.40 -2.51 9.52
N GLU A 164 -9.79 -1.39 10.14
CA GLU A 164 -9.90 -1.31 11.60
C GLU A 164 -11.09 -2.08 12.17
N LYS A 165 -12.10 -2.33 11.34
CA LYS A 165 -13.35 -3.03 11.66
C LYS A 165 -13.55 -4.19 10.70
N THR A 166 -14.66 -4.91 10.88
CA THR A 166 -15.06 -6.01 10.00
C THR A 166 -15.21 -5.55 8.56
N ALA A 167 -14.65 -6.32 7.63
CA ALA A 167 -14.84 -6.16 6.20
C ALA A 167 -15.61 -7.37 5.63
N ASN A 168 -16.71 -7.09 4.93
CA ASN A 168 -17.52 -8.09 4.23
C ASN A 168 -17.47 -7.76 2.73
N ILE A 169 -16.61 -8.47 1.98
CA ILE A 169 -16.40 -8.19 0.56
C ILE A 169 -16.55 -9.49 -0.21
N HIS A 170 -17.44 -9.53 -1.19
CA HIS A 170 -17.67 -10.76 -1.96
C HIS A 170 -16.41 -11.13 -2.76
N ASP A 171 -15.89 -10.24 -3.57
CA ASP A 171 -14.68 -10.42 -4.39
C ASP A 171 -13.60 -9.43 -3.93
N PHE A 172 -12.56 -9.93 -3.28
CA PHE A 172 -11.46 -9.11 -2.76
C PHE A 172 -10.14 -9.46 -3.44
N ASP A 173 -9.54 -8.46 -4.07
CA ASP A 173 -8.30 -8.60 -4.83
C ASP A 173 -7.22 -7.64 -4.27
N VAL A 174 -6.06 -8.17 -3.92
CA VAL A 174 -4.94 -7.41 -3.34
C VAL A 174 -3.66 -7.68 -4.10
N ASP A 175 -3.12 -6.64 -4.70
CA ASP A 175 -1.81 -6.63 -5.35
C ASP A 175 -0.84 -5.74 -4.56
N VAL A 176 0.16 -6.32 -3.93
CA VAL A 176 1.23 -5.59 -3.24
C VAL A 176 2.54 -5.73 -4.01
N ALA A 177 3.06 -4.62 -4.52
CA ALA A 177 4.36 -4.55 -5.17
C ALA A 177 5.28 -3.61 -4.37
N GLY A 178 6.13 -4.18 -3.50
CA GLY A 178 7.02 -3.42 -2.62
C GLY A 178 7.07 -3.93 -1.19
N SER A 179 6.99 -3.03 -0.22
CA SER A 179 7.12 -3.33 1.22
C SER A 179 5.89 -2.94 2.04
N GLY A 180 4.85 -2.45 1.41
CA GLY A 180 3.61 -2.04 2.07
C GLY A 180 2.81 -3.22 2.61
N ASN A 181 1.89 -2.96 3.53
CA ASN A 181 1.15 -4.00 4.22
C ASN A 181 -0.37 -3.81 4.08
N VAL A 182 -1.09 -4.92 4.14
CA VAL A 182 -2.55 -4.92 4.25
C VAL A 182 -2.94 -5.63 5.55
N LEU A 183 -3.63 -4.94 6.43
CA LEU A 183 -3.94 -5.41 7.77
C LEU A 183 -5.45 -5.46 8.00
N SER A 184 -5.95 -6.57 8.53
CA SER A 184 -7.37 -6.71 8.87
C SER A 184 -7.54 -7.50 10.16
N LYS A 185 -8.52 -7.10 10.98
CA LYS A 185 -8.91 -7.85 12.17
C LYS A 185 -9.89 -8.97 11.82
N GLU A 186 -10.93 -8.65 11.08
CA GLU A 186 -11.99 -9.59 10.71
C GLU A 186 -12.37 -9.38 9.25
N PHE A 187 -12.30 -10.44 8.45
CA PHE A 187 -12.55 -10.38 7.03
C PHE A 187 -13.41 -11.53 6.55
N HIS A 188 -14.48 -11.21 5.85
CA HIS A 188 -15.36 -12.18 5.22
C HIS A 188 -15.34 -11.97 3.70
N ALA A 189 -15.12 -13.06 2.94
CA ALA A 189 -15.12 -13.02 1.48
C ALA A 189 -15.68 -14.32 0.87
N ASP A 190 -16.25 -14.23 -0.32
CA ASP A 190 -16.44 -15.44 -1.11
C ASP A 190 -15.13 -15.80 -1.83
N TYR A 191 -14.53 -14.82 -2.47
CA TYR A 191 -13.24 -14.95 -3.16
C TYR A 191 -12.25 -13.93 -2.62
N MET A 192 -11.09 -14.41 -2.18
CA MET A 192 -9.97 -13.59 -1.76
C MET A 192 -8.74 -13.97 -2.58
N ASP A 193 -8.21 -13.02 -3.37
CA ASP A 193 -6.98 -13.20 -4.13
C ASP A 193 -5.90 -12.24 -3.59
N ILE A 194 -4.75 -12.77 -3.17
CA ILE A 194 -3.65 -12.03 -2.58
C ILE A 194 -2.39 -12.29 -3.39
N SER A 195 -1.82 -11.24 -3.96
CA SER A 195 -0.56 -11.28 -4.69
C SER A 195 0.44 -10.32 -4.04
N ILE A 196 1.56 -10.86 -3.57
CA ILE A 196 2.64 -10.07 -2.97
C ILE A 196 3.92 -10.27 -3.78
N ALA A 197 4.40 -9.20 -4.40
CA ALA A 197 5.68 -9.15 -5.09
C ALA A 197 6.62 -8.19 -4.34
N GLY A 198 7.54 -8.74 -3.55
CA GLY A 198 8.48 -7.94 -2.74
C GLY A 198 8.60 -8.43 -1.31
N SER A 199 8.57 -7.51 -0.34
CA SER A 199 8.73 -7.79 1.10
C SER A 199 7.51 -7.36 1.94
N GLY A 200 6.42 -6.96 1.29
CA GLY A 200 5.19 -6.55 1.95
C GLY A 200 4.48 -7.69 2.66
N LYS A 201 3.43 -7.37 3.41
CA LYS A 201 2.70 -8.35 4.21
C LYS A 201 1.19 -8.18 4.08
N MET A 202 0.48 -9.32 4.10
CA MET A 202 -0.95 -9.36 4.40
C MET A 202 -1.15 -10.05 5.75
N VAL A 203 -1.82 -9.39 6.69
CA VAL A 203 -2.16 -9.99 8.00
C VAL A 203 -3.66 -9.90 8.22
N CYS A 204 -4.29 -11.05 8.37
CA CYS A 204 -5.70 -11.16 8.76
C CYS A 204 -5.81 -11.93 10.07
N GLU A 205 -6.43 -11.32 11.09
CA GLU A 205 -6.55 -11.98 12.39
C GLU A 205 -7.62 -13.08 12.36
N HIS A 206 -8.77 -12.80 11.72
CA HIS A 206 -9.83 -13.77 11.54
C HIS A 206 -10.39 -13.72 10.12
N LEU A 207 -10.24 -14.80 9.34
CA LEU A 207 -10.71 -14.91 7.96
C LEU A 207 -11.83 -15.92 7.83
N GLN A 208 -12.93 -15.53 7.19
CA GLN A 208 -13.93 -16.45 6.66
C GLN A 208 -13.99 -16.31 5.15
N ALA A 209 -13.64 -17.34 4.40
CA ALA A 209 -13.68 -17.30 2.95
C ALA A 209 -14.11 -18.65 2.34
N ASN A 210 -14.79 -18.60 1.18
CA ASN A 210 -15.04 -19.80 0.41
C ASN A 210 -13.78 -20.19 -0.39
N HIS A 211 -13.13 -19.20 -1.02
CA HIS A 211 -11.95 -19.43 -1.84
C HIS A 211 -10.86 -18.43 -1.46
N LEU A 212 -9.68 -18.96 -1.14
CA LEU A 212 -8.47 -18.20 -0.91
C LEU A 212 -7.43 -18.56 -1.96
N ARG A 213 -6.98 -17.58 -2.74
CA ARG A 213 -5.75 -17.68 -3.51
C ARG A 213 -4.72 -16.77 -2.88
N SER A 214 -3.51 -17.26 -2.65
CA SER A 214 -2.43 -16.46 -2.12
C SER A 214 -1.12 -16.79 -2.83
N SER A 215 -0.47 -15.77 -3.38
CA SER A 215 0.80 -15.89 -4.10
C SER A 215 1.82 -14.91 -3.52
N VAL A 216 2.97 -15.43 -3.11
CA VAL A 216 4.10 -14.63 -2.61
C VAL A 216 5.29 -14.84 -3.51
N ALA A 217 5.73 -13.79 -4.19
CA ALA A 217 6.94 -13.74 -4.99
C ALA A 217 7.95 -12.79 -4.36
N GLY A 218 9.00 -13.32 -3.71
CA GLY A 218 10.00 -12.53 -3.00
C GLY A 218 10.18 -12.97 -1.55
N SER A 219 10.20 -12.01 -0.62
CA SER A 219 10.42 -12.24 0.82
C SER A 219 9.24 -11.81 1.70
N GLY A 220 8.12 -11.48 1.09
CA GLY A 220 6.90 -11.07 1.80
C GLY A 220 6.19 -12.21 2.50
N ASP A 221 5.19 -11.87 3.32
CA ASP A 221 4.45 -12.84 4.13
C ASP A 221 2.94 -12.65 4.00
N VAL A 222 2.20 -13.77 4.00
CA VAL A 222 0.75 -13.79 4.24
C VAL A 222 0.47 -14.55 5.53
N ILE A 223 -0.20 -13.90 6.48
CA ILE A 223 -0.46 -14.45 7.81
C ILE A 223 -1.95 -14.40 8.09
N ILE A 224 -2.58 -15.56 8.19
CA ILE A 224 -3.96 -15.73 8.62
C ILE A 224 -3.91 -16.40 9.99
N LYS A 225 -4.29 -15.65 11.05
CA LYS A 225 -4.11 -16.12 12.44
C LYS A 225 -5.16 -17.12 12.87
N ASP A 226 -6.39 -17.00 12.33
CA ASP A 226 -7.53 -17.87 12.66
C ASP A 226 -8.60 -17.78 11.57
N GLY A 227 -9.60 -18.67 11.61
CA GLY A 227 -10.78 -18.58 10.76
C GLY A 227 -11.13 -19.88 10.04
N LYS A 228 -11.86 -19.71 8.92
CA LYS A 228 -12.31 -20.85 8.09
C LYS A 228 -12.26 -20.50 6.61
N VAL A 229 -11.66 -21.42 5.83
CA VAL A 229 -11.57 -21.33 4.37
C VAL A 229 -12.01 -22.66 3.78
N LYS A 230 -12.87 -22.68 2.75
CA LYS A 230 -13.25 -23.98 2.12
C LYS A 230 -12.12 -24.50 1.25
N LYS A 231 -11.65 -23.68 0.30
CA LYS A 231 -10.57 -24.08 -0.63
C LYS A 231 -9.48 -23.05 -0.64
N ALA A 232 -8.23 -23.48 -0.55
CA ALA A 232 -7.07 -22.61 -0.62
C ALA A 232 -6.12 -23.03 -1.75
N ASN A 233 -5.57 -22.05 -2.48
CA ASN A 233 -4.45 -22.23 -3.41
C ASN A 233 -3.31 -21.33 -2.96
N LEU A 234 -2.23 -21.93 -2.46
CA LEU A 234 -1.13 -21.23 -1.83
C LEU A 234 0.16 -21.41 -2.62
N THR A 235 0.79 -20.32 -3.04
CA THR A 235 2.02 -20.36 -3.83
C THR A 235 3.09 -19.48 -3.21
N VAL A 236 4.30 -20.00 -3.04
CA VAL A 236 5.48 -19.24 -2.62
C VAL A 236 6.59 -19.42 -3.63
N ALA A 237 7.09 -18.34 -4.20
CA ALA A 237 8.24 -18.29 -5.08
C ALA A 237 9.28 -17.34 -4.50
N GLY A 238 10.30 -17.85 -3.81
CA GLY A 238 11.34 -17.03 -3.15
C GLY A 238 11.61 -17.46 -1.71
N SER A 239 11.77 -16.50 -0.82
CA SER A 239 12.12 -16.72 0.60
C SER A 239 10.97 -16.37 1.56
N GLY A 240 9.88 -15.86 1.05
CA GLY A 240 8.71 -15.45 1.85
C GLY A 240 7.92 -16.61 2.43
N SER A 241 6.85 -16.31 3.15
CA SER A 241 6.04 -17.34 3.81
C SER A 241 4.53 -17.08 3.68
N ILE A 242 3.77 -18.18 3.72
CA ILE A 242 2.33 -18.18 3.94
C ILE A 242 2.04 -18.97 5.20
N GLU A 243 1.49 -18.33 6.21
CA GLU A 243 1.04 -18.96 7.44
C GLU A 243 -0.48 -18.87 7.53
N ALA A 244 -1.15 -20.00 7.28
CA ALA A 244 -2.60 -20.09 7.31
C ALA A 244 -3.04 -20.99 8.48
N ARG A 245 -3.37 -20.38 9.63
CA ARG A 245 -3.85 -21.09 10.83
C ARG A 245 -5.37 -21.30 10.85
N CYS A 246 -6.04 -21.07 9.72
CA CYS A 246 -7.48 -21.25 9.59
C CYS A 246 -7.84 -22.70 9.25
N GLN A 247 -9.05 -23.15 9.64
CA GLN A 247 -9.60 -24.44 9.20
C GLN A 247 -9.81 -24.44 7.69
N MET A 248 -9.42 -25.52 7.01
CA MET A 248 -9.57 -25.69 5.56
C MET A 248 -10.12 -27.07 5.21
N GLU A 249 -10.98 -27.14 4.16
CA GLU A 249 -11.45 -28.43 3.64
C GLU A 249 -10.43 -29.04 2.67
N SER A 250 -9.85 -28.22 1.82
CA SER A 250 -8.82 -28.64 0.85
C SER A 250 -7.84 -27.51 0.53
N MET A 251 -6.62 -27.90 0.19
CA MET A 251 -5.56 -26.96 -0.17
C MET A 251 -4.68 -27.53 -1.27
N ASP A 252 -4.45 -26.74 -2.31
CA ASP A 252 -3.38 -26.94 -3.28
C ASP A 252 -2.23 -26.00 -2.97
N TYR A 253 -0.98 -26.47 -3.08
CA TYR A 253 0.17 -25.64 -2.77
C TYR A 253 1.35 -25.83 -3.71
N SER A 254 2.15 -24.80 -3.86
CA SER A 254 3.43 -24.84 -4.56
C SER A 254 4.47 -23.99 -3.84
N VAL A 255 5.63 -24.55 -3.57
CA VAL A 255 6.75 -23.80 -2.98
C VAL A 255 7.98 -23.99 -3.86
N ALA A 256 8.54 -22.87 -4.34
CA ALA A 256 9.78 -22.82 -5.09
C ALA A 256 10.74 -21.81 -4.45
N GLY A 257 11.94 -22.24 -4.05
CA GLY A 257 12.94 -21.41 -3.37
C GLY A 257 13.20 -21.85 -1.93
N THR A 258 13.39 -20.91 -1.01
CA THR A 258 13.70 -21.21 0.41
C THR A 258 12.53 -20.92 1.36
N GLY A 259 11.44 -20.39 0.83
CA GLY A 259 10.26 -20.01 1.57
C GLY A 259 9.48 -21.18 2.16
N SER A 260 8.35 -20.87 2.82
CA SER A 260 7.55 -21.89 3.49
C SER A 260 6.05 -21.63 3.44
N ILE A 261 5.28 -22.71 3.52
CA ILE A 261 3.84 -22.67 3.79
C ILE A 261 3.57 -23.46 5.06
N SER A 262 2.83 -22.85 6.00
CA SER A 262 2.39 -23.46 7.25
C SER A 262 0.87 -23.55 7.30
N TYR A 263 0.31 -24.71 7.62
CA TYR A 263 -1.13 -24.97 7.58
C TYR A 263 -1.57 -26.01 8.63
N PRO A 264 -2.86 -26.09 9.02
CA PRO A 264 -3.37 -27.09 9.95
C PRO A 264 -3.21 -28.52 9.40
N GLY A 265 -2.88 -29.47 10.29
CA GLY A 265 -2.49 -30.83 9.92
C GLY A 265 -3.60 -31.76 9.40
N ASP A 266 -4.86 -31.38 9.53
CA ASP A 266 -6.06 -32.16 9.16
C ASP A 266 -6.64 -31.83 7.78
N VAL A 267 -5.96 -30.99 7.00
CA VAL A 267 -6.38 -30.54 5.67
C VAL A 267 -6.01 -31.54 4.58
N LYS A 268 -6.89 -31.75 3.61
CA LYS A 268 -6.53 -32.45 2.35
C LYS A 268 -5.63 -31.54 1.51
N ALA A 269 -4.34 -31.73 1.61
CA ALA A 269 -3.33 -30.91 0.94
C ALA A 269 -2.63 -31.67 -0.19
N VAL A 270 -2.58 -31.07 -1.38
CA VAL A 270 -1.88 -31.59 -2.56
C VAL A 270 -0.96 -30.51 -3.11
N GLY A 271 0.29 -30.85 -3.42
CA GLY A 271 1.17 -29.85 -4.02
C GLY A 271 2.61 -30.31 -4.19
N THR A 272 3.46 -29.35 -4.57
CA THR A 272 4.87 -29.56 -4.90
C THR A 272 5.77 -28.63 -4.09
N VAL A 273 6.96 -29.11 -3.73
CA VAL A 273 7.98 -28.33 -3.05
C VAL A 273 9.31 -28.53 -3.74
N VAL A 274 9.94 -27.44 -4.15
CA VAL A 274 11.26 -27.41 -4.74
C VAL A 274 12.15 -26.46 -3.93
N GLY A 275 12.90 -27.01 -2.98
CA GLY A 275 13.86 -26.29 -2.14
C GLY A 275 13.29 -25.69 -0.84
N GLY A 276 11.99 -25.36 -0.77
CA GLY A 276 11.34 -24.74 0.39
C GLY A 276 10.82 -25.75 1.42
N LYS A 277 9.89 -25.29 2.28
CA LYS A 277 9.35 -26.10 3.39
C LYS A 277 7.81 -26.06 3.43
N ILE A 278 7.24 -27.19 3.81
CA ILE A 278 5.84 -27.32 4.20
C ILE A 278 5.79 -27.73 5.67
N ASN A 279 5.07 -26.96 6.46
CA ASN A 279 4.94 -27.18 7.90
C ASN A 279 3.47 -27.46 8.24
N LYS A 280 3.21 -28.62 8.84
CA LYS A 280 1.92 -28.91 9.46
C LYS A 280 1.92 -28.33 10.87
N ILE A 281 0.99 -27.43 11.15
CA ILE A 281 0.79 -26.84 12.48
C ILE A 281 -0.49 -27.42 13.07
N TRP A 282 -0.52 -27.63 14.38
CA TRP A 282 -1.72 -28.11 15.06
C TRP A 282 -2.73 -26.96 15.21
N GLY A 283 -4.00 -27.23 14.93
CA GLY A 283 -5.08 -26.25 15.15
C GLY A 283 -5.20 -25.86 16.63
N THR A 284 -5.68 -24.66 16.87
CA THR A 284 -5.80 -24.03 18.20
C THR A 284 -6.66 -24.80 19.21
N GLU A 285 -7.53 -25.71 18.78
CA GLU A 285 -8.37 -26.50 19.68
C GLU A 285 -7.63 -27.63 20.44
N ASN A 286 -6.54 -28.17 19.90
CA ASN A 286 -5.82 -29.25 20.57
C ASN A 286 -4.88 -28.81 21.70
N ASN A 287 -4.53 -27.52 21.80
CA ASN A 287 -3.72 -27.00 22.89
C ASN A 287 -4.49 -26.85 24.22
N LYS A 288 -5.83 -26.79 24.20
CA LYS A 288 -6.64 -26.77 25.43
C LYS A 288 -6.83 -28.14 26.06
N LYS A 289 -6.73 -29.24 25.30
CA LYS A 289 -6.87 -30.60 25.83
C LYS A 289 -5.60 -31.17 26.43
N LYS A 290 -4.41 -30.78 25.94
CA LYS A 290 -3.15 -31.30 26.50
C LYS A 290 -2.74 -30.69 27.84
N SER A 291 -3.28 -29.52 28.23
CA SER A 291 -2.96 -28.91 29.54
C SER A 291 -3.79 -29.46 30.70
N CYS A 292 -4.80 -30.29 30.44
CA CYS A 292 -5.65 -30.88 31.50
C CYS A 292 -5.27 -32.30 31.87
N ASP A 293 -4.47 -33.01 31.07
CA ASP A 293 -4.15 -34.44 31.30
C ASP A 293 -2.75 -34.68 31.88
N GLU A 294 -1.97 -33.62 32.19
CA GLU A 294 -0.71 -33.74 32.93
C GLU A 294 -0.78 -33.06 34.28
N LYS A 295 -1.45 -33.72 35.25
CA LYS A 295 -1.15 -33.61 36.68
C LYS A 295 -1.20 -34.99 37.27
N PRO A 296 -0.11 -35.36 38.00
CA PRO A 296 0.01 -36.63 38.73
C PRO A 296 -0.94 -36.73 39.89
#